data_d7291a19389de7c4b47be8f8879a2dd0
#
_entry.id   d7291a19389de7c4b47be8f8879a2dd0
#
_cell.length_a   1.000
_cell.length_b   1.000
_cell.length_c   1.000
_cell.angle_alpha   90.00
_cell.angle_beta   90.00
_cell.angle_gamma   90.00
#
_symmetry.space_group_name_H-M   'P 1'
#
loop_
_entity.id
_entity.type
_entity.pdbx_description
1 polymer ?
#
loop_
_entity_poly.entity_id
_entity_poly.type
_entity_poly.pdbx_seq_one_letter_code
_entity_poly.pdbx_strand_id
1 'polypeptide(L)'
;MTTGAHPTEILPASHVAELINGLVKALRAYQMYLPNNPIYQRATDNLRTAFSPIWAVLDELVLTVAETDFVWDEQVVYHQSTKSESIAWGLFKDGMRSLTLRRGAEEEELPRFLETINRARYLPADAGDDLLTLLWEQEFELIQYHFVEFFGEGAGPPEKTGSYPESSQTPAAAEQRRAQVAEEAPPRPKGVVDLEDFDSTLYFLDEREINYVAGELQEEYRRDIRGGALNVLFDLFESQGEPQIRGEIIAVLEQLFPNLLNARDFRTAALVLREAKLVRGRAPGLLPEHAARLDAFVAKLSEPAIVSQLLQSLDEAPTVAGDAEVAEVLRELRATALEPVLTWIPDLSSTALRSVLEGVADRLAAAHPQEVLRILRTPASAALAAVVALCGRLSLHQAVPGLTETMAHPQPDVRLATVQALAQLGTPSALALIDQAIDDPDRSVRLAAVRAAGGRGYKGALKWVEAVVLGKAVKEMDLTEKMAFFEAYGSIAGQSAVPALAALLLPRGLFGGFKGNPETRACAAIALGRVRSAEARAIL
;
A
#
# COMPACT_ATOMS: atom_id res chain seq x y z
N MET A 1 -0.07 20.92 71.74
CA MET A 1 -0.87 20.31 70.67
C MET A 1 -0.15 20.61 69.38
N THR A 2 0.68 19.71 68.97
CA THR A 2 1.52 19.80 67.79
C THR A 2 0.72 19.22 66.62
N THR A 3 0.31 20.07 65.71
CA THR A 3 -0.27 19.68 64.42
C THR A 3 0.86 19.11 63.55
N GLY A 4 0.82 17.81 63.34
CA GLY A 4 1.72 17.13 62.42
C GLY A 4 1.45 17.57 60.98
N ALA A 5 2.44 18.20 60.37
CA ALA A 5 2.51 18.37 58.94
C ALA A 5 2.77 16.99 58.33
N HIS A 6 1.83 16.48 57.55
CA HIS A 6 2.07 15.32 56.67
C HIS A 6 3.18 15.72 55.67
N PRO A 7 4.21 14.92 55.46
CA PRO A 7 5.14 15.16 54.38
C PRO A 7 4.35 15.10 53.07
N THR A 8 4.39 16.16 52.30
CA THR A 8 3.90 16.19 50.93
C THR A 8 4.71 15.12 50.18
N GLU A 9 4.09 14.01 49.85
CA GLU A 9 4.70 13.00 48.97
C GLU A 9 5.00 13.67 47.63
N ILE A 10 6.28 13.83 47.34
CA ILE A 10 6.73 14.42 46.07
C ILE A 10 6.61 13.31 45.02
N LEU A 11 5.78 13.52 43.99
CA LEU A 11 5.66 12.58 42.86
C LEU A 11 7.00 12.48 42.13
N PRO A 12 7.61 11.30 41.99
CA PRO A 12 8.82 11.15 41.19
C PRO A 12 8.56 11.40 39.69
N ALA A 13 9.41 12.19 39.03
CA ALA A 13 9.31 12.47 37.59
C ALA A 13 9.34 11.20 36.74
N SER A 14 9.91 10.10 37.25
CA SER A 14 9.91 8.79 36.59
C SER A 14 8.51 8.23 36.34
N HIS A 15 7.53 8.47 37.23
CA HIS A 15 6.15 8.03 37.03
C HIS A 15 5.47 8.79 35.88
N VAL A 16 5.76 10.10 35.78
CA VAL A 16 5.26 10.92 34.67
C VAL A 16 5.92 10.49 33.35
N ALA A 17 7.22 10.22 33.36
CA ALA A 17 7.93 9.69 32.19
C ALA A 17 7.39 8.33 31.75
N GLU A 18 7.06 7.43 32.70
CA GLU A 18 6.44 6.13 32.42
C GLU A 18 5.05 6.30 31.81
N LEU A 19 4.24 7.22 32.31
CA LEU A 19 2.94 7.57 31.74
C LEU A 19 3.08 8.03 30.28
N ILE A 20 3.98 8.99 30.01
CA ILE A 20 4.16 9.50 28.64
C ILE A 20 4.67 8.40 27.70
N ASN A 21 5.58 7.53 28.15
CA ASN A 21 6.00 6.38 27.38
C ASN A 21 4.84 5.40 27.11
N GLY A 22 3.95 5.22 28.10
CA GLY A 22 2.71 4.45 27.94
C GLY A 22 1.79 5.05 26.87
N LEU A 23 1.62 6.38 26.90
CA LEU A 23 0.82 7.14 25.94
C LEU A 23 1.36 6.99 24.51
N VAL A 24 2.68 7.10 24.31
CA VAL A 24 3.34 6.88 23.02
C VAL A 24 3.12 5.45 22.52
N LYS A 25 3.24 4.44 23.41
CA LYS A 25 2.99 3.03 23.06
C LYS A 25 1.53 2.78 22.71
N ALA A 26 0.59 3.37 23.45
CA ALA A 26 -0.84 3.24 23.16
C ALA A 26 -1.19 3.90 21.81
N LEU A 27 -0.64 5.09 21.52
CA LEU A 27 -0.82 5.75 20.23
C LEU A 27 -0.27 4.90 19.08
N ARG A 28 0.91 4.30 19.23
CA ARG A 28 1.45 3.38 18.22
C ARG A 28 0.59 2.12 18.05
N ALA A 29 0.09 1.58 19.15
CA ALA A 29 -0.82 0.43 19.09
C ALA A 29 -2.13 0.79 18.39
N TYR A 30 -2.67 1.99 18.63
CA TYR A 30 -3.84 2.51 17.94
C TYR A 30 -3.62 2.65 16.42
N GLN A 31 -2.42 3.05 16.01
CA GLN A 31 -2.06 3.20 14.60
C GLN A 31 -1.91 1.86 13.85
N MET A 32 -1.51 0.80 14.57
CA MET A 32 -1.14 -0.48 13.97
C MET A 32 -2.22 -1.56 14.10
N TYR A 33 -3.14 -1.43 15.05
CA TYR A 33 -4.08 -2.50 15.41
C TYR A 33 -5.50 -1.96 15.58
N LEU A 34 -6.47 -2.78 15.22
CA LEU A 34 -7.89 -2.49 15.49
C LEU A 34 -8.19 -2.58 16.99
N PRO A 35 -9.23 -1.89 17.50
CA PRO A 35 -9.58 -1.86 18.92
C PRO A 35 -9.84 -3.23 19.58
N ASN A 36 -10.25 -4.22 18.78
CA ASN A 36 -10.47 -5.61 19.22
C ASN A 36 -9.17 -6.44 19.33
N ASN A 37 -8.02 -5.89 18.94
CA ASN A 37 -6.74 -6.59 19.01
C ASN A 37 -6.22 -6.65 20.46
N PRO A 38 -5.77 -7.82 20.98
CA PRO A 38 -5.24 -7.93 22.33
C PRO A 38 -4.03 -7.04 22.63
N ILE A 39 -3.23 -6.69 21.61
CA ILE A 39 -2.07 -5.78 21.77
C ILE A 39 -2.54 -4.36 22.05
N TYR A 40 -3.55 -3.89 21.31
CA TYR A 40 -4.16 -2.59 21.55
C TYR A 40 -4.78 -2.51 22.95
N GLN A 41 -5.58 -3.51 23.33
CA GLN A 41 -6.23 -3.57 24.64
C GLN A 41 -5.21 -3.54 25.78
N ARG A 42 -4.14 -4.33 25.70
CA ARG A 42 -3.06 -4.32 26.69
C ARG A 42 -2.33 -2.98 26.77
N ALA A 43 -2.08 -2.33 25.64
CA ALA A 43 -1.43 -1.02 25.64
C ALA A 43 -2.31 0.04 26.31
N THR A 44 -3.62 0.02 26.09
CA THR A 44 -4.59 0.91 26.72
C THR A 44 -4.74 0.62 28.22
N ASP A 45 -4.81 -0.64 28.62
CA ASP A 45 -4.91 -1.02 30.04
C ASP A 45 -3.64 -0.65 30.81
N ASN A 46 -2.45 -0.86 30.21
CA ASN A 46 -1.18 -0.43 30.82
C ASN A 46 -1.12 1.10 30.97
N LEU A 47 -1.62 1.83 29.98
CA LEU A 47 -1.69 3.29 30.06
C LEU A 47 -2.61 3.75 31.19
N ARG A 48 -3.81 3.17 31.33
CA ARG A 48 -4.71 3.47 32.46
C ARG A 48 -4.05 3.17 33.81
N THR A 49 -3.35 2.05 33.91
CA THR A 49 -2.66 1.67 35.15
C THR A 49 -1.53 2.65 35.50
N ALA A 50 -0.86 3.23 34.51
CA ALA A 50 0.22 4.20 34.72
C ALA A 50 -0.26 5.53 35.36
N PHE A 51 -1.54 5.85 35.28
CA PHE A 51 -2.11 7.02 35.98
C PHE A 51 -2.26 6.81 37.50
N SER A 52 -2.39 5.57 37.96
CA SER A 52 -2.67 5.28 39.39
C SER A 52 -1.68 5.91 40.37
N PRO A 53 -0.35 5.83 40.21
CA PRO A 53 0.59 6.48 41.12
C PRO A 53 0.55 8.02 41.02
N ILE A 54 0.13 8.58 39.89
CA ILE A 54 0.02 10.03 39.71
C ILE A 54 -1.20 10.54 40.45
N TRP A 55 -2.35 9.89 40.29
CA TRP A 55 -3.60 10.25 40.94
C TRP A 55 -3.61 9.98 42.46
N ALA A 56 -2.61 9.25 42.98
CA ALA A 56 -2.43 9.11 44.42
C ALA A 56 -1.90 10.41 45.06
N VAL A 57 -1.21 11.26 44.26
CA VAL A 57 -0.51 12.47 44.76
C VAL A 57 -1.11 13.75 44.18
N LEU A 58 -1.54 13.73 42.92
CA LEU A 58 -2.04 14.89 42.19
C LEU A 58 -3.51 14.69 41.77
N ASP A 59 -4.26 15.78 41.65
CA ASP A 59 -5.60 15.81 41.06
C ASP A 59 -5.58 16.23 39.59
N GLU A 60 -4.52 16.92 39.19
CA GLU A 60 -4.27 17.30 37.79
C GLU A 60 -2.77 17.20 37.45
N LEU A 61 -2.47 16.80 36.24
CA LEU A 61 -1.12 16.72 35.68
C LEU A 61 -0.99 17.73 34.56
N VAL A 62 -0.13 18.75 34.76
CA VAL A 62 0.14 19.77 33.75
C VAL A 62 1.48 19.49 33.08
N LEU A 63 1.46 19.28 31.77
CA LEU A 63 2.64 19.05 30.93
C LEU A 63 2.88 20.27 30.06
N THR A 64 4.09 20.79 30.06
CA THR A 64 4.53 21.77 29.07
C THR A 64 4.97 21.06 27.81
N VAL A 65 4.48 21.50 26.66
CA VAL A 65 4.80 20.93 25.34
C VAL A 65 5.86 21.82 24.68
N ALA A 66 7.06 21.28 24.54
CA ALA A 66 8.15 21.89 23.80
C ALA A 66 8.34 21.20 22.43
N GLU A 67 9.25 21.69 21.62
CA GLU A 67 9.44 21.22 20.25
C GLU A 67 9.71 19.70 20.15
N THR A 68 10.51 19.17 21.07
CA THR A 68 10.90 17.75 21.08
C THR A 68 10.59 17.05 22.39
N ASP A 69 10.08 17.81 23.37
CA ASP A 69 10.05 17.43 24.78
C ASP A 69 8.68 17.64 25.41
N PHE A 70 8.35 16.77 26.38
CA PHE A 70 7.41 17.15 27.44
C PHE A 70 8.18 17.46 28.69
N VAL A 71 7.79 18.56 29.33
CA VAL A 71 8.39 19.04 30.60
C VAL A 71 7.32 19.02 31.67
N TRP A 72 7.67 18.49 32.83
CA TRP A 72 6.87 18.50 34.05
C TRP A 72 7.75 18.92 35.24
N ASP A 73 7.28 19.87 36.02
CA ASP A 73 8.01 20.42 37.19
C ASP A 73 9.48 20.75 36.86
N GLU A 74 9.69 21.48 35.76
CA GLU A 74 11.00 21.89 35.22
C GLU A 74 11.92 20.72 34.79
N GLN A 75 11.43 19.47 34.80
CA GLN A 75 12.17 18.28 34.37
C GLN A 75 11.64 17.77 33.04
N VAL A 76 12.56 17.38 32.15
CA VAL A 76 12.21 16.73 30.90
C VAL A 76 11.76 15.29 31.18
N VAL A 77 10.48 15.01 30.98
CA VAL A 77 9.88 13.68 31.22
C VAL A 77 9.74 12.84 29.94
N TYR A 78 9.92 13.47 28.79
CA TYR A 78 9.97 12.82 27.49
C TYR A 78 10.84 13.63 26.54
N HIS A 79 11.69 12.93 25.79
CA HIS A 79 12.50 13.52 24.72
C HIS A 79 12.50 12.60 23.50
N GLN A 80 12.25 13.17 22.32
CA GLN A 80 12.39 12.47 21.05
C GLN A 80 12.91 13.44 19.98
N SER A 81 14.16 13.25 19.58
CA SER A 81 14.84 14.10 18.61
C SER A 81 14.29 13.97 17.17
N THR A 82 13.73 12.80 16.84
CA THR A 82 13.14 12.56 15.52
C THR A 82 11.73 13.13 15.47
N LYS A 83 11.57 14.29 14.82
CA LYS A 83 10.29 15.03 14.76
C LYS A 83 9.12 14.19 14.22
N SER A 84 9.35 13.38 13.21
CA SER A 84 8.30 12.51 12.60
C SER A 84 7.77 11.43 13.56
N GLU A 85 8.53 11.07 14.58
CA GLU A 85 8.16 10.06 15.58
C GLU A 85 7.75 10.68 16.93
N SER A 86 7.95 11.98 17.09
CA SER A 86 7.70 12.68 18.34
C SER A 86 6.24 13.11 18.47
N ILE A 87 5.57 12.62 19.52
CA ILE A 87 4.23 13.10 19.87
C ILE A 87 4.29 14.57 20.32
N ALA A 88 5.37 14.97 21.02
CA ALA A 88 5.56 16.37 21.45
C ALA A 88 5.63 17.29 20.23
N TRP A 89 6.40 16.93 19.19
CA TRP A 89 6.43 17.69 17.94
C TRP A 89 5.07 17.76 17.26
N GLY A 90 4.33 16.64 17.22
CA GLY A 90 2.99 16.59 16.60
C GLY A 90 2.02 17.59 17.24
N LEU A 91 2.09 17.78 18.55
CA LEU A 91 1.27 18.75 19.28
C LEU A 91 1.84 20.18 19.18
N PHE A 92 3.16 20.31 19.30
CA PHE A 92 3.85 21.61 19.30
C PHE A 92 3.75 22.35 17.96
N LYS A 93 3.87 21.62 16.82
CA LYS A 93 3.80 22.21 15.47
C LYS A 93 2.46 22.89 15.19
N ASP A 94 1.37 22.33 15.76
CA ASP A 94 0.02 22.85 15.62
C ASP A 94 -0.34 23.88 16.72
N GLY A 95 0.67 24.38 17.46
CA GLY A 95 0.55 25.49 18.41
C GLY A 95 0.33 25.10 19.87
N MET A 96 0.16 23.82 20.22
CA MET A 96 -0.04 23.42 21.61
C MET A 96 1.20 23.71 22.46
N ARG A 97 1.02 24.32 23.63
CA ARG A 97 2.09 24.67 24.58
C ARG A 97 1.93 24.03 25.95
N SER A 98 0.71 23.68 26.33
CA SER A 98 0.49 22.87 27.53
C SER A 98 -0.66 21.90 27.33
N LEU A 99 -0.56 20.78 28.05
CA LEU A 99 -1.58 19.73 28.11
C LEU A 99 -1.83 19.42 29.57
N THR A 100 -3.06 19.59 30.04
CA THR A 100 -3.49 19.32 31.40
C THR A 100 -4.42 18.13 31.40
N LEU A 101 -4.06 17.10 32.16
CA LEU A 101 -4.87 15.92 32.37
C LEU A 101 -5.43 15.92 33.78
N ARG A 102 -6.72 15.72 33.95
CA ARG A 102 -7.39 15.63 35.24
C ARG A 102 -7.77 14.19 35.56
N ARG A 103 -7.90 13.90 36.85
CA ARG A 103 -8.30 12.58 37.32
C ARG A 103 -9.61 12.12 36.67
N GLY A 104 -9.61 10.91 36.10
CA GLY A 104 -10.74 10.34 35.38
C GLY A 104 -10.66 10.49 33.85
N ALA A 105 -9.74 11.34 33.34
CA ALA A 105 -9.53 11.49 31.90
C ALA A 105 -9.13 10.18 31.20
N GLU A 106 -8.49 9.26 31.93
CA GLU A 106 -8.00 7.97 31.45
C GLU A 106 -9.11 7.00 31.05
N GLU A 107 -10.34 7.19 31.51
CA GLU A 107 -11.43 6.26 31.28
C GLU A 107 -12.08 6.45 29.90
N GLU A 108 -12.54 7.64 29.60
CA GLU A 108 -13.31 7.93 28.38
C GLU A 108 -12.63 8.94 27.45
N GLU A 109 -12.02 9.98 27.99
CA GLU A 109 -11.49 11.07 27.17
C GLU A 109 -10.13 10.73 26.55
N LEU A 110 -9.26 9.99 27.22
CA LEU A 110 -7.93 9.66 26.73
C LEU A 110 -7.96 8.77 25.47
N PRO A 111 -8.82 7.76 25.36
CA PRO A 111 -8.99 7.03 24.10
C PRO A 111 -9.44 7.92 22.94
N ARG A 112 -10.40 8.83 23.18
CA ARG A 112 -10.86 9.80 22.20
C ARG A 112 -9.77 10.79 21.80
N PHE A 113 -8.96 11.22 22.76
CA PHE A 113 -7.82 12.10 22.54
C PHE A 113 -6.76 11.43 21.65
N LEU A 114 -6.42 10.16 21.90
CA LEU A 114 -5.50 9.37 21.08
C LEU A 114 -6.04 9.17 19.65
N GLU A 115 -7.33 8.91 19.52
CA GLU A 115 -8.02 8.79 18.23
C GLU A 115 -7.94 10.10 17.45
N THR A 116 -8.20 11.23 18.13
CA THR A 116 -8.17 12.56 17.52
C THR A 116 -6.76 12.94 17.06
N ILE A 117 -5.73 12.69 17.87
CA ILE A 117 -4.32 12.89 17.47
C ILE A 117 -3.98 12.01 16.26
N ASN A 118 -4.41 10.76 16.27
CA ASN A 118 -4.17 9.88 15.14
C ASN A 118 -4.88 10.37 13.87
N ARG A 119 -6.13 10.81 13.98
CA ARG A 119 -6.90 11.38 12.86
C ARG A 119 -6.22 12.65 12.30
N ALA A 120 -5.77 13.55 13.16
CA ALA A 120 -5.08 14.78 12.77
C ALA A 120 -3.79 14.51 11.98
N ARG A 121 -3.09 13.42 12.27
CA ARG A 121 -1.86 13.04 11.56
C ARG A 121 -2.08 12.71 10.08
N TYR A 122 -3.29 12.27 9.72
CA TYR A 122 -3.65 11.87 8.36
C TYR A 122 -4.50 12.93 7.64
N LEU A 123 -4.70 14.10 8.25
CA LEU A 123 -5.38 15.19 7.55
C LEU A 123 -4.54 15.63 6.35
N PRO A 124 -5.16 15.74 5.17
CA PRO A 124 -4.53 16.40 4.03
C PRO A 124 -4.22 17.86 4.41
N ALA A 125 -3.15 18.42 3.86
CA ALA A 125 -2.75 19.80 4.15
C ALA A 125 -3.80 20.86 3.72
N ASP A 126 -4.77 20.45 2.89
CA ASP A 126 -5.88 21.26 2.37
C ASP A 126 -7.22 21.00 3.09
N ALA A 127 -7.23 20.20 4.15
CA ALA A 127 -8.47 19.78 4.83
C ALA A 127 -9.16 20.90 5.61
N GLY A 128 -8.70 22.11 5.66
CA GLY A 128 -9.32 23.20 6.40
C GLY A 128 -9.43 22.98 7.92
N ASP A 129 -9.26 21.75 8.39
CA ASP A 129 -9.28 21.33 9.77
C ASP A 129 -7.86 21.01 10.22
N ASP A 130 -7.46 21.54 11.35
CA ASP A 130 -6.19 21.24 12.03
C ASP A 130 -6.44 20.40 13.29
N LEU A 131 -5.35 20.01 13.98
CA LEU A 131 -5.46 19.30 15.25
C LEU A 131 -6.28 20.07 16.28
N LEU A 132 -6.16 21.41 16.31
CA LEU A 132 -6.87 22.26 17.22
C LEU A 132 -8.38 22.17 17.01
N THR A 133 -8.83 22.28 15.75
CA THR A 133 -10.24 22.15 15.35
C THR A 133 -10.79 20.77 15.74
N LEU A 134 -10.05 19.71 15.45
CA LEU A 134 -10.47 18.36 15.81
C LEU A 134 -10.57 18.13 17.32
N LEU A 135 -9.64 18.69 18.10
CA LEU A 135 -9.69 18.60 19.56
C LEU A 135 -10.86 19.41 20.12
N TRP A 136 -11.17 20.55 19.51
CA TRP A 136 -12.27 21.40 19.92
C TRP A 136 -13.64 20.73 19.69
N GLU A 137 -13.79 20.02 18.60
CA GLU A 137 -14.99 19.21 18.31
C GLU A 137 -15.27 18.12 19.37
N GLN A 138 -14.25 17.70 20.12
CA GLN A 138 -14.41 16.62 21.10
C GLN A 138 -15.01 17.07 22.43
N GLU A 139 -15.03 18.38 22.72
CA GLU A 139 -15.59 18.95 23.97
C GLU A 139 -15.07 18.24 25.23
N PHE A 140 -13.73 18.09 25.36
CA PHE A 140 -13.11 17.45 26.52
C PHE A 140 -13.33 18.28 27.79
N GLU A 141 -13.76 17.66 28.88
CA GLU A 141 -13.93 18.29 30.20
C GLU A 141 -12.70 18.10 31.11
N LEU A 142 -12.07 16.92 31.01
CA LEU A 142 -10.97 16.49 31.87
C LEU A 142 -9.60 16.64 31.19
N ILE A 143 -9.56 16.75 29.88
CA ILE A 143 -8.35 17.06 29.11
C ILE A 143 -8.43 18.50 28.65
N GLN A 144 -7.52 19.34 29.20
CA GLN A 144 -7.41 20.74 28.83
C GLN A 144 -6.09 21.00 28.13
N TYR A 145 -6.08 21.93 27.22
CA TYR A 145 -4.90 22.27 26.45
C TYR A 145 -4.85 23.78 26.19
N HIS A 146 -3.62 24.29 26.06
CA HIS A 146 -3.37 25.70 25.73
C HIS A 146 -2.62 25.78 24.43
N PHE A 147 -3.15 26.56 23.47
CA PHE A 147 -2.54 26.85 22.17
C PHE A 147 -2.06 28.29 22.12
N VAL A 148 -0.97 28.51 21.39
CA VAL A 148 -0.51 29.84 21.00
C VAL A 148 -0.82 29.99 19.51
N GLU A 149 -1.66 30.95 19.18
CA GLU A 149 -1.90 31.32 17.79
C GLU A 149 -0.63 31.98 17.23
N PHE A 150 -0.08 31.42 16.16
CA PHE A 150 1.00 32.05 15.41
C PHE A 150 0.42 33.11 14.48
N PHE A 151 0.15 34.29 14.98
CA PHE A 151 0.09 35.47 14.15
C PHE A 151 1.52 36.04 14.04
N GLY A 152 1.97 36.29 12.78
CA GLY A 152 3.33 36.72 12.47
C GLY A 152 3.84 37.86 13.37
N GLU A 153 5.15 37.91 13.51
CA GLU A 153 5.96 38.75 14.35
C GLU A 153 5.38 40.13 14.70
N GLY A 154 5.13 40.36 15.96
CA GLY A 154 5.04 41.68 16.59
C GLY A 154 3.86 41.90 17.48
N ALA A 155 3.92 41.45 18.70
CA ALA A 155 3.45 42.13 19.93
C ALA A 155 3.45 41.18 21.13
N GLY A 156 3.93 41.66 22.26
CA GLY A 156 4.05 40.95 23.52
C GLY A 156 2.69 40.60 24.15
N PRO A 157 2.70 39.98 25.34
CA PRO A 157 1.65 39.09 25.78
C PRO A 157 0.39 39.81 26.27
N PRO A 158 -0.76 39.19 26.10
CA PRO A 158 -1.71 39.22 27.19
C PRO A 158 -2.21 37.82 27.58
N GLU A 159 -2.01 37.50 28.84
CA GLU A 159 -2.84 36.58 29.58
C GLU A 159 -4.30 36.97 29.45
N LYS A 160 -5.15 36.02 29.03
CA LYS A 160 -6.53 35.93 29.52
C LYS A 160 -7.11 34.55 29.25
N THR A 161 -7.24 33.81 30.31
CA THR A 161 -8.27 32.78 30.51
C THR A 161 -9.64 33.42 30.29
N GLY A 162 -10.42 32.91 29.39
CA GLY A 162 -11.82 33.35 29.24
C GLY A 162 -12.48 32.74 28.03
N SER A 163 -13.55 31.99 28.28
CA SER A 163 -14.54 31.56 27.33
C SER A 163 -14.91 32.70 26.37
N TYR A 164 -14.82 32.44 25.05
CA TYR A 164 -15.32 33.37 24.06
C TYR A 164 -16.84 33.35 24.01
N PRO A 165 -17.51 34.52 24.07
CA PRO A 165 -18.94 34.58 23.76
C PRO A 165 -19.14 34.48 22.26
N GLU A 166 -20.16 33.71 21.86
CA GLU A 166 -20.69 33.64 20.51
C GLU A 166 -20.84 35.04 19.90
N SER A 167 -20.07 35.33 18.84
CA SER A 167 -20.33 36.50 18.02
C SER A 167 -21.10 36.10 16.76
N SER A 168 -22.37 35.82 16.92
CA SER A 168 -23.33 35.94 15.83
C SER A 168 -23.66 37.43 15.65
N GLN A 169 -22.78 38.16 14.96
CA GLN A 169 -23.13 39.50 14.47
C GLN A 169 -23.25 39.46 12.95
N THR A 170 -24.49 39.55 12.49
CA THR A 170 -24.80 39.79 11.08
C THR A 170 -24.19 41.13 10.61
N PRO A 171 -23.75 41.25 9.34
CA PRO A 171 -23.16 42.47 8.79
C PRO A 171 -24.01 43.75 9.02
N ALA A 172 -25.32 43.61 9.08
CA ALA A 172 -26.25 44.72 9.33
C ALA A 172 -26.13 45.34 10.73
N ALA A 173 -25.72 44.57 11.75
CA ALA A 173 -25.56 45.10 13.12
C ALA A 173 -24.26 45.89 13.28
N ALA A 174 -23.25 45.57 12.48
CA ALA A 174 -21.99 46.32 12.44
C ALA A 174 -22.14 47.68 11.75
N GLU A 175 -22.96 47.75 10.68
CA GLU A 175 -23.27 48.99 9.96
C GLU A 175 -24.11 49.97 10.80
N GLN A 176 -25.08 49.48 11.57
CA GLN A 176 -25.91 50.31 12.46
C GLN A 176 -25.11 50.92 13.60
N ARG A 177 -24.13 50.21 14.19
CA ARG A 177 -23.20 50.78 15.20
C ARG A 177 -22.26 51.82 14.58
N ARG A 178 -21.79 51.64 13.33
CA ARG A 178 -20.98 52.66 12.64
C ARG A 178 -21.72 53.94 12.40
N ALA A 179 -22.98 53.87 12.01
CA ALA A 179 -23.84 55.06 11.84
C ALA A 179 -24.07 55.80 13.16
N GLN A 180 -24.24 55.11 14.27
CA GLN A 180 -24.45 55.73 15.59
C GLN A 180 -23.16 56.34 16.18
N VAL A 181 -22.00 55.73 15.97
CA VAL A 181 -20.71 56.30 16.43
C VAL A 181 -20.30 57.50 15.59
N ALA A 182 -20.66 57.56 14.30
CA ALA A 182 -20.37 58.71 13.42
C ALA A 182 -21.23 59.96 13.76
N GLU A 183 -22.39 59.77 14.43
CA GLU A 183 -23.31 60.89 14.78
C GLU A 183 -22.94 61.57 16.09
N GLU A 184 -22.13 60.93 16.99
CA GLU A 184 -21.76 61.46 18.30
C GLU A 184 -20.34 62.09 18.36
N ALA A 185 -19.56 62.05 17.32
CA ALA A 185 -18.19 62.57 17.35
C ALA A 185 -18.15 64.11 17.07
N PRO A 186 -17.46 64.92 17.91
CA PRO A 186 -17.30 66.35 17.68
C PRO A 186 -16.49 66.60 16.40
N PRO A 187 -16.73 67.71 15.67
CA PRO A 187 -16.07 68.02 14.40
C PRO A 187 -14.55 68.13 14.58
N ARG A 188 -13.82 67.24 13.95
CA ARG A 188 -12.36 67.17 14.02
C ARG A 188 -11.67 68.30 13.25
N PRO A 189 -10.55 68.85 13.76
CA PRO A 189 -9.77 69.86 13.03
C PRO A 189 -9.15 69.23 11.78
N LYS A 190 -9.24 69.93 10.67
CA LYS A 190 -8.67 69.48 9.40
C LYS A 190 -7.14 69.33 9.48
N GLY A 191 -6.63 68.14 9.20
CA GLY A 191 -5.19 67.85 9.12
C GLY A 191 -4.60 67.07 10.30
N VAL A 192 -5.43 66.60 11.28
CA VAL A 192 -4.99 65.68 12.34
C VAL A 192 -5.53 64.28 12.01
N VAL A 193 -4.64 63.34 11.76
CA VAL A 193 -4.95 61.91 11.60
C VAL A 193 -4.78 61.24 12.97
N ASP A 194 -5.82 60.70 13.52
CA ASP A 194 -5.78 59.98 14.81
C ASP A 194 -5.22 58.57 14.60
N LEU A 195 -4.56 58.00 15.62
CA LEU A 195 -4.06 56.64 15.57
C LEU A 195 -5.19 55.61 15.29
N GLU A 196 -6.40 55.91 15.79
CA GLU A 196 -7.60 55.11 15.52
C GLU A 196 -8.08 55.14 14.07
N ASP A 197 -7.87 56.26 13.34
CA ASP A 197 -8.16 56.36 11.91
C ASP A 197 -7.14 55.55 11.06
N PHE A 198 -5.92 55.40 11.56
CA PHE A 198 -4.89 54.57 10.93
C PHE A 198 -5.19 53.10 11.07
N ASP A 199 -5.71 52.68 12.22
CA ASP A 199 -6.10 51.28 12.52
C ASP A 199 -7.32 50.85 11.68
N SER A 200 -8.31 51.75 11.51
CA SER A 200 -9.54 51.40 10.77
C SER A 200 -9.36 51.27 9.27
N THR A 201 -8.37 51.95 8.67
CA THR A 201 -8.10 51.86 7.24
C THR A 201 -7.20 50.69 6.83
N LEU A 202 -6.44 50.15 7.81
CA LEU A 202 -5.56 48.98 7.58
C LEU A 202 -6.30 47.65 7.60
N TYR A 203 -7.51 47.59 8.22
CA TYR A 203 -8.24 46.34 8.44
C TYR A 203 -9.47 46.16 7.54
N PHE A 204 -9.82 47.12 6.69
CA PHE A 204 -10.97 46.99 5.78
C PHE A 204 -10.49 46.93 4.32
N LEU A 205 -10.27 45.70 3.88
CA LEU A 205 -10.09 45.41 2.47
C LEU A 205 -11.42 45.64 1.73
N ASP A 206 -11.38 46.28 0.56
CA ASP A 206 -12.53 46.32 -0.31
C ASP A 206 -12.82 44.94 -0.96
N GLU A 207 -13.99 44.78 -1.57
CA GLU A 207 -14.35 43.49 -2.20
C GLU A 207 -13.33 43.02 -3.27
N ARG A 208 -12.62 43.93 -3.93
CA ARG A 208 -11.61 43.62 -4.94
C ARG A 208 -10.33 43.14 -4.27
N GLU A 209 -9.93 43.77 -3.19
CA GLU A 209 -8.78 43.39 -2.38
C GLU A 209 -9.00 42.05 -1.70
N ILE A 210 -10.22 41.83 -1.15
CA ILE A 210 -10.61 40.52 -0.57
C ILE A 210 -10.54 39.41 -1.63
N ASN A 211 -11.09 39.66 -2.82
CA ASN A 211 -11.06 38.68 -3.92
C ASN A 211 -9.65 38.46 -4.45
N TYR A 212 -8.80 39.49 -4.47
CA TYR A 212 -7.39 39.38 -4.84
C TYR A 212 -6.64 38.50 -3.82
N VAL A 213 -6.75 38.84 -2.53
CA VAL A 213 -6.11 38.06 -1.44
C VAL A 213 -6.62 36.63 -1.42
N ALA A 214 -7.93 36.42 -1.61
CA ALA A 214 -8.49 35.07 -1.72
C ALA A 214 -7.95 34.30 -2.92
N GLY A 215 -7.73 34.99 -4.05
CA GLY A 215 -7.10 34.43 -5.24
C GLY A 215 -5.65 34.03 -5.00
N GLU A 216 -4.86 34.92 -4.41
CA GLU A 216 -3.45 34.66 -4.06
C GLU A 216 -3.33 33.53 -3.03
N LEU A 217 -4.21 33.51 -2.02
CA LEU A 217 -4.28 32.41 -1.04
C LEU A 217 -4.59 31.09 -1.74
N GLN A 218 -5.56 31.06 -2.66
CA GLN A 218 -5.84 29.84 -3.42
C GLN A 218 -4.69 29.40 -4.32
N GLU A 219 -3.95 30.33 -4.91
CA GLU A 219 -2.75 30.02 -5.68
C GLU A 219 -1.63 29.49 -4.79
N GLU A 220 -1.42 30.08 -3.60
CA GLU A 220 -0.43 29.62 -2.63
C GLU A 220 -0.78 28.22 -2.08
N TYR A 221 -2.06 27.95 -1.79
CA TYR A 221 -2.51 26.59 -1.41
C TYR A 221 -2.34 25.55 -2.53
N ARG A 222 -2.39 25.98 -3.80
CA ARG A 222 -2.15 25.10 -4.96
C ARG A 222 -0.67 24.89 -5.25
N ARG A 223 0.20 25.73 -4.66
CA ARG A 223 1.63 25.66 -4.89
C ARG A 223 2.20 24.37 -4.34
N ASP A 224 2.83 23.60 -5.20
CA ASP A 224 3.53 22.38 -4.81
C ASP A 224 4.84 22.71 -4.09
N ILE A 225 4.72 23.09 -2.80
CA ILE A 225 5.86 23.47 -1.95
C ILE A 225 6.83 22.29 -1.79
N ARG A 226 6.32 21.04 -1.71
CA ARG A 226 7.14 19.85 -1.56
C ARG A 226 7.96 19.57 -2.80
N GLY A 227 7.31 19.59 -3.97
CA GLY A 227 8.01 19.47 -5.25
C GLY A 227 9.02 20.58 -5.47
N GLY A 228 8.67 21.83 -5.11
CA GLY A 228 9.57 22.98 -5.16
C GLY A 228 10.81 22.79 -4.27
N ALA A 229 10.64 22.37 -3.01
CA ALA A 229 11.74 22.10 -2.08
C ALA A 229 12.65 20.97 -2.58
N LEU A 230 12.06 19.91 -3.14
CA LEU A 230 12.83 18.80 -3.72
C LEU A 230 13.64 19.23 -4.94
N ASN A 231 13.05 20.03 -5.82
CA ASN A 231 13.78 20.59 -6.97
C ASN A 231 14.99 21.40 -6.51
N VAL A 232 14.83 22.27 -5.49
CA VAL A 232 15.95 22.99 -4.89
C VAL A 232 17.01 22.07 -4.31
N LEU A 233 16.63 20.97 -3.65
CA LEU A 233 17.58 19.97 -3.15
C LEU A 233 18.36 19.30 -4.29
N PHE A 234 17.71 18.97 -5.40
CA PHE A 234 18.38 18.39 -6.56
C PHE A 234 19.27 19.41 -7.29
N ASP A 235 18.82 20.67 -7.42
CA ASP A 235 19.65 21.76 -7.97
C ASP A 235 20.89 21.99 -7.10
N LEU A 236 20.73 21.95 -5.78
CA LEU A 236 21.83 22.05 -4.84
C LEU A 236 22.80 20.86 -5.00
N PHE A 237 22.27 19.65 -5.14
CA PHE A 237 23.08 18.44 -5.39
C PHE A 237 23.90 18.55 -6.69
N GLU A 238 23.33 19.10 -7.76
CA GLU A 238 24.00 19.31 -9.03
C GLU A 238 25.09 20.38 -8.92
N SER A 239 24.76 21.52 -8.29
CA SER A 239 25.65 22.69 -8.23
C SER A 239 26.78 22.56 -7.21
N GLN A 240 26.60 21.80 -6.12
CA GLN A 240 27.59 21.66 -5.08
C GLN A 240 28.71 20.69 -5.46
N GLY A 241 29.97 21.14 -5.28
CA GLY A 241 31.16 20.29 -5.46
C GLY A 241 31.57 19.52 -4.22
N GLU A 242 31.04 19.86 -3.02
CA GLU A 242 31.46 19.26 -1.76
C GLU A 242 30.81 17.88 -1.54
N PRO A 243 31.61 16.81 -1.39
CA PRO A 243 31.09 15.45 -1.23
C PRO A 243 30.20 15.28 0.00
N GLN A 244 30.53 15.97 1.10
CA GLN A 244 29.77 15.86 2.35
C GLN A 244 28.34 16.34 2.17
N ILE A 245 28.12 17.50 1.55
CA ILE A 245 26.79 18.06 1.30
C ILE A 245 25.97 17.13 0.42
N ARG A 246 26.56 16.60 -0.66
CA ARG A 246 25.90 15.60 -1.52
C ARG A 246 25.51 14.34 -0.73
N GLY A 247 26.38 13.88 0.17
CA GLY A 247 26.11 12.75 1.05
C GLY A 247 24.91 13.00 1.99
N GLU A 248 24.79 14.21 2.53
CA GLU A 248 23.69 14.64 3.39
C GLU A 248 22.37 14.74 2.61
N ILE A 249 22.39 15.31 1.39
CA ILE A 249 21.19 15.36 0.54
C ILE A 249 20.66 13.95 0.23
N ILE A 250 21.55 13.00 -0.12
CA ILE A 250 21.14 11.62 -0.35
C ILE A 250 20.52 11.02 0.93
N ALA A 251 21.08 11.30 2.11
CA ALA A 251 20.54 10.83 3.37
C ALA A 251 19.12 11.39 3.65
N VAL A 252 18.89 12.66 3.33
CA VAL A 252 17.54 13.28 3.42
C VAL A 252 16.57 12.58 2.47
N LEU A 253 16.95 12.33 1.22
CA LEU A 253 16.10 11.62 0.26
C LEU A 253 15.79 10.19 0.72
N GLU A 254 16.79 9.47 1.28
CA GLU A 254 16.62 8.12 1.83
C GLU A 254 15.63 8.06 3.00
N GLN A 255 15.55 9.12 3.81
CA GLN A 255 14.60 9.23 4.92
C GLN A 255 13.21 9.69 4.47
N LEU A 256 13.14 10.60 3.51
CA LEU A 256 11.88 11.16 3.02
C LEU A 256 11.08 10.14 2.21
N PHE A 257 11.73 9.35 1.38
CA PHE A 257 11.06 8.51 0.39
C PHE A 257 10.07 7.48 0.96
N PRO A 258 10.38 6.74 2.05
CA PRO A 258 9.39 5.85 2.68
C PRO A 258 8.16 6.61 3.18
N ASN A 259 8.35 7.85 3.69
CA ASN A 259 7.24 8.67 4.16
C ASN A 259 6.31 9.12 3.02
N LEU A 260 6.87 9.40 1.83
CA LEU A 260 6.07 9.71 0.65
C LEU A 260 5.21 8.51 0.22
N LEU A 261 5.77 7.30 0.23
CA LEU A 261 5.01 6.09 -0.09
C LEU A 261 3.90 5.84 0.94
N ASN A 262 4.18 6.03 2.23
CA ASN A 262 3.20 5.89 3.30
C ASN A 262 2.09 6.93 3.22
N ALA A 263 2.43 8.16 2.85
CA ALA A 263 1.48 9.25 2.65
C ALA A 263 0.71 9.15 1.32
N ARG A 264 1.00 8.13 0.50
CA ARG A 264 0.43 7.95 -0.86
C ARG A 264 0.73 9.11 -1.81
N ASP A 265 1.76 9.89 -1.51
CA ASP A 265 2.22 10.99 -2.36
C ASP A 265 3.07 10.43 -3.51
N PHE A 266 2.41 9.69 -4.41
CA PHE A 266 3.07 9.01 -5.54
C PHE A 266 3.62 10.00 -6.56
N ARG A 267 3.02 11.18 -6.65
CA ARG A 267 3.51 12.26 -7.51
C ARG A 267 4.91 12.72 -7.08
N THR A 268 5.06 13.03 -5.81
CA THR A 268 6.36 13.43 -5.24
C THR A 268 7.35 12.28 -5.23
N ALA A 269 6.90 11.04 -4.96
CA ALA A 269 7.74 9.85 -5.04
C ALA A 269 8.28 9.61 -6.46
N ALA A 270 7.44 9.75 -7.49
CA ALA A 270 7.84 9.64 -8.89
C ALA A 270 8.86 10.74 -9.27
N LEU A 271 8.63 11.99 -8.83
CA LEU A 271 9.58 13.09 -9.00
C LEU A 271 10.95 12.75 -8.43
N VAL A 272 11.01 12.27 -7.18
CA VAL A 272 12.28 11.91 -6.50
C VAL A 272 13.01 10.80 -7.26
N LEU A 273 12.32 9.77 -7.71
CA LEU A 273 12.92 8.67 -8.47
C LEU A 273 13.45 9.12 -9.82
N ARG A 274 12.71 9.98 -10.52
CA ARG A 274 13.11 10.55 -11.80
C ARG A 274 14.33 11.43 -11.65
N GLU A 275 14.30 12.38 -10.73
CA GLU A 275 15.39 13.31 -10.52
C GLU A 275 16.66 12.62 -9.98
N ALA A 276 16.53 11.63 -9.10
CA ALA A 276 17.67 10.82 -8.62
C ALA A 276 18.43 10.13 -9.76
N LYS A 277 17.75 9.73 -10.83
CA LYS A 277 18.37 9.17 -12.03
C LYS A 277 19.03 10.24 -12.90
N LEU A 278 18.33 11.35 -13.12
CA LEU A 278 18.80 12.42 -13.98
C LEU A 278 20.03 13.12 -13.39
N VAL A 279 20.04 13.35 -12.09
CA VAL A 279 21.12 14.02 -11.36
C VAL A 279 22.43 13.24 -11.45
N ARG A 280 22.37 11.92 -11.54
CA ARG A 280 23.54 11.06 -11.75
C ARG A 280 24.32 11.42 -13.02
N GLY A 281 23.62 11.82 -14.08
CA GLY A 281 24.23 12.22 -15.35
C GLY A 281 24.58 13.70 -15.43
N ARG A 282 23.92 14.54 -14.61
CA ARG A 282 24.07 16.00 -14.64
C ARG A 282 25.11 16.53 -13.64
N ALA A 283 25.29 15.86 -12.47
CA ALA A 283 26.19 16.35 -11.43
C ALA A 283 27.67 16.19 -11.82
N PRO A 284 28.41 17.27 -12.04
CA PRO A 284 29.81 17.18 -12.38
C PRO A 284 30.64 16.69 -11.18
N GLY A 285 31.65 15.84 -11.42
CA GLY A 285 32.53 15.33 -10.36
C GLY A 285 31.82 14.50 -9.30
N LEU A 286 30.74 13.79 -9.65
CA LEU A 286 30.06 12.89 -8.74
C LEU A 286 30.98 11.72 -8.35
N LEU A 287 31.19 11.53 -7.04
CA LEU A 287 31.99 10.43 -6.55
C LEU A 287 31.32 9.07 -6.81
N PRO A 288 32.09 8.00 -7.10
CA PRO A 288 31.52 6.66 -7.32
C PRO A 288 30.66 6.16 -6.16
N GLU A 289 30.98 6.52 -4.93
CA GLU A 289 30.22 6.18 -3.72
C GLU A 289 28.83 6.84 -3.70
N HIS A 290 28.72 8.11 -4.11
CA HIS A 290 27.42 8.80 -4.20
C HIS A 290 26.58 8.25 -5.33
N ALA A 291 27.19 7.95 -6.48
CA ALA A 291 26.51 7.28 -7.58
C ALA A 291 25.97 5.90 -7.14
N ALA A 292 26.77 5.13 -6.42
CA ALA A 292 26.34 3.85 -5.88
C ALA A 292 25.21 3.98 -4.84
N ARG A 293 25.24 5.00 -3.98
CA ARG A 293 24.16 5.27 -3.02
C ARG A 293 22.85 5.67 -3.73
N LEU A 294 22.90 6.50 -4.77
CA LEU A 294 21.72 6.84 -5.57
C LEU A 294 21.15 5.60 -6.26
N ASP A 295 22.00 4.72 -6.79
CA ASP A 295 21.57 3.46 -7.39
C ASP A 295 20.95 2.52 -6.35
N ALA A 296 21.52 2.45 -5.15
CA ALA A 296 21.01 1.67 -4.03
C ALA A 296 19.68 2.24 -3.52
N PHE A 297 19.54 3.58 -3.47
CA PHE A 297 18.30 4.26 -3.11
C PHE A 297 17.14 3.85 -4.04
N VAL A 298 17.34 3.93 -5.36
CA VAL A 298 16.33 3.49 -6.32
C VAL A 298 16.07 1.98 -6.21
N ALA A 299 17.10 1.19 -5.91
CA ALA A 299 16.95 -0.26 -5.73
C ALA A 299 16.12 -0.65 -4.51
N LYS A 300 16.15 0.16 -3.43
CA LYS A 300 15.35 -0.07 -2.20
C LYS A 300 13.86 -0.16 -2.48
N LEU A 301 13.33 0.58 -3.47
CA LEU A 301 11.93 0.45 -3.88
C LEU A 301 11.53 -0.99 -4.22
N SER A 302 12.48 -1.80 -4.68
CA SER A 302 12.27 -3.18 -5.09
C SER A 302 12.52 -4.21 -3.98
N GLU A 303 12.80 -3.76 -2.76
CA GLU A 303 12.91 -4.65 -1.60
C GLU A 303 11.52 -5.23 -1.26
N PRO A 304 11.44 -6.54 -0.95
CA PRO A 304 10.14 -7.21 -0.76
C PRO A 304 9.22 -6.53 0.26
N ALA A 305 9.76 -6.02 1.35
CA ALA A 305 8.99 -5.32 2.38
C ALA A 305 8.39 -4.00 1.87
N ILE A 306 9.17 -3.22 1.12
CA ILE A 306 8.71 -1.93 0.55
C ILE A 306 7.70 -2.18 -0.57
N VAL A 307 7.94 -3.17 -1.43
CA VAL A 307 6.97 -3.58 -2.47
C VAL A 307 5.66 -4.01 -1.83
N SER A 308 5.69 -4.85 -0.80
CA SER A 308 4.47 -5.30 -0.12
C SER A 308 3.70 -4.13 0.49
N GLN A 309 4.38 -3.18 1.12
CA GLN A 309 3.78 -1.98 1.69
C GLN A 309 3.16 -1.08 0.60
N LEU A 310 3.87 -0.88 -0.51
CA LEU A 310 3.38 -0.13 -1.68
C LEU A 310 2.12 -0.78 -2.24
N LEU A 311 2.12 -2.09 -2.46
CA LEU A 311 0.99 -2.82 -3.03
C LEU A 311 -0.22 -2.81 -2.10
N GLN A 312 -0.01 -2.97 -0.80
CA GLN A 312 -1.06 -2.81 0.21
C GLN A 312 -1.68 -1.42 0.15
N SER A 313 -0.86 -0.37 0.13
CA SER A 313 -1.33 1.02 0.04
C SER A 313 -2.15 1.29 -1.23
N LEU A 314 -1.76 0.67 -2.37
CA LEU A 314 -2.49 0.79 -3.64
C LEU A 314 -3.80 -0.01 -3.65
N ASP A 315 -3.85 -1.16 -3.00
CA ASP A 315 -5.08 -1.98 -2.92
C ASP A 315 -6.13 -1.35 -2.00
N GLU A 316 -5.70 -0.64 -0.96
CA GLU A 316 -6.57 0.14 -0.07
C GLU A 316 -7.15 1.41 -0.74
N ALA A 317 -6.50 1.93 -1.79
CA ALA A 317 -6.93 3.11 -2.55
C ALA A 317 -6.94 2.84 -4.06
N PRO A 318 -7.84 1.98 -4.57
CA PRO A 318 -7.81 1.51 -5.96
C PRO A 318 -8.06 2.59 -7.01
N THR A 319 -8.61 3.74 -6.64
CA THR A 319 -8.82 4.88 -7.54
C THR A 319 -7.51 5.50 -8.05
N VAL A 320 -6.44 5.39 -7.27
CA VAL A 320 -5.10 5.94 -7.59
C VAL A 320 -4.31 5.00 -8.50
N ALA A 321 -4.69 3.72 -8.60
CA ALA A 321 -3.94 2.71 -9.36
C ALA A 321 -3.82 3.01 -10.87
N GLY A 322 -4.68 3.87 -11.41
CA GLY A 322 -4.65 4.31 -12.81
C GLY A 322 -3.84 5.59 -13.06
N ASP A 323 -3.31 6.21 -12.03
CA ASP A 323 -2.60 7.47 -12.14
C ASP A 323 -1.24 7.29 -12.84
N ALA A 324 -0.86 8.30 -13.63
CA ALA A 324 0.40 8.28 -14.37
C ALA A 324 1.61 8.19 -13.44
N GLU A 325 1.53 8.83 -12.30
CA GLU A 325 2.54 8.87 -11.25
C GLU A 325 2.76 7.49 -10.61
N VAL A 326 1.68 6.75 -10.32
CA VAL A 326 1.77 5.36 -9.85
C VAL A 326 2.44 4.48 -10.90
N ALA A 327 2.05 4.64 -12.17
CA ALA A 327 2.67 3.91 -13.27
C ALA A 327 4.17 4.26 -13.41
N GLU A 328 4.56 5.51 -13.12
CA GLU A 328 5.96 5.94 -13.09
C GLU A 328 6.73 5.25 -11.94
N VAL A 329 6.20 5.27 -10.71
CA VAL A 329 6.81 4.57 -9.57
C VAL A 329 6.95 3.07 -9.85
N LEU A 330 5.91 2.44 -10.37
CA LEU A 330 5.93 1.01 -10.70
C LEU A 330 6.92 0.67 -11.82
N ARG A 331 7.21 1.61 -12.74
CA ARG A 331 8.24 1.43 -13.77
C ARG A 331 9.65 1.33 -13.20
N GLU A 332 9.88 1.91 -12.02
CA GLU A 332 11.17 1.89 -11.36
C GLU A 332 11.47 0.57 -10.64
N LEU A 333 10.48 -0.31 -10.50
CA LEU A 333 10.67 -1.63 -9.91
C LEU A 333 11.67 -2.44 -10.72
N ARG A 334 12.62 -3.05 -9.99
CA ARG A 334 13.71 -3.90 -10.53
C ARG A 334 13.39 -5.38 -10.34
N ALA A 335 14.30 -6.23 -10.77
CA ALA A 335 14.16 -7.70 -10.77
C ALA A 335 13.64 -8.28 -9.44
N THR A 336 14.16 -7.82 -8.32
CA THR A 336 13.81 -8.32 -6.96
C THR A 336 12.36 -8.08 -6.58
N ALA A 337 11.65 -7.16 -7.25
CA ALA A 337 10.23 -6.92 -7.05
C ALA A 337 9.32 -7.97 -7.72
N LEU A 338 9.86 -8.79 -8.64
CA LEU A 338 9.04 -9.76 -9.39
C LEU A 338 8.32 -10.75 -8.47
N GLU A 339 9.03 -11.34 -7.53
CA GLU A 339 8.48 -12.34 -6.62
C GLU A 339 7.38 -11.76 -5.71
N PRO A 340 7.59 -10.65 -4.98
CA PRO A 340 6.52 -10.05 -4.17
C PRO A 340 5.34 -9.56 -5.02
N VAL A 341 5.54 -8.99 -6.21
CA VAL A 341 4.44 -8.58 -7.09
C VAL A 341 3.58 -9.78 -7.48
N LEU A 342 4.19 -10.88 -7.89
CA LEU A 342 3.45 -12.09 -8.28
C LEU A 342 2.75 -12.76 -7.10
N THR A 343 3.30 -12.64 -5.90
CA THR A 343 2.67 -13.17 -4.67
C THR A 343 1.41 -12.38 -4.30
N TRP A 344 1.40 -11.08 -4.54
CA TRP A 344 0.27 -10.20 -4.21
C TRP A 344 -0.89 -10.23 -5.21
N ILE A 345 -0.63 -10.49 -6.50
CA ILE A 345 -1.64 -10.45 -7.57
C ILE A 345 -2.91 -11.27 -7.26
N PRO A 346 -2.85 -12.51 -6.72
CA PRO A 346 -4.05 -13.29 -6.41
C PRO A 346 -4.96 -12.67 -5.36
N ASP A 347 -4.38 -11.98 -4.38
CA ASP A 347 -5.07 -11.45 -3.20
C ASP A 347 -5.63 -10.04 -3.40
N LEU A 348 -5.33 -9.39 -4.53
CA LEU A 348 -5.79 -8.04 -4.83
C LEU A 348 -7.30 -7.96 -4.98
N SER A 349 -7.88 -6.96 -4.33
CA SER A 349 -9.31 -6.63 -4.41
C SER A 349 -9.67 -5.93 -5.71
N SER A 350 -8.78 -5.08 -6.24
CA SER A 350 -8.98 -4.27 -7.44
C SER A 350 -8.56 -4.99 -8.72
N THR A 351 -9.51 -5.18 -9.65
CA THR A 351 -9.21 -5.74 -10.98
C THR A 351 -8.37 -4.80 -11.84
N ALA A 352 -8.51 -3.48 -11.69
CA ALA A 352 -7.72 -2.48 -12.39
C ALA A 352 -6.26 -2.55 -11.95
N LEU A 353 -6.00 -2.57 -10.64
CA LEU A 353 -4.65 -2.70 -10.08
C LEU A 353 -4.02 -4.04 -10.47
N ARG A 354 -4.79 -5.13 -10.46
CA ARG A 354 -4.34 -6.44 -10.92
C ARG A 354 -3.79 -6.39 -12.35
N SER A 355 -4.54 -5.79 -13.28
CA SER A 355 -4.11 -5.65 -14.67
C SER A 355 -2.81 -4.84 -14.82
N VAL A 356 -2.67 -3.75 -14.04
CA VAL A 356 -1.44 -2.95 -14.01
C VAL A 356 -0.26 -3.77 -13.52
N LEU A 357 -0.42 -4.51 -12.42
CA LEU A 357 0.65 -5.31 -11.83
C LEU A 357 1.01 -6.55 -12.67
N GLU A 358 0.06 -7.14 -13.39
CA GLU A 358 0.34 -8.17 -14.40
C GLU A 358 1.26 -7.60 -15.49
N GLY A 359 1.00 -6.37 -15.97
CA GLY A 359 1.88 -5.69 -16.92
C GLY A 359 3.27 -5.39 -16.35
N VAL A 360 3.37 -5.04 -15.06
CA VAL A 360 4.65 -4.86 -14.38
C VAL A 360 5.41 -6.17 -14.27
N ALA A 361 4.74 -7.26 -13.87
CA ALA A 361 5.33 -8.60 -13.80
C ALA A 361 5.85 -9.07 -15.17
N ASP A 362 5.06 -8.87 -16.23
CA ASP A 362 5.45 -9.21 -17.60
C ASP A 362 6.72 -8.47 -18.03
N ARG A 363 6.76 -7.16 -17.77
CA ARG A 363 7.92 -6.33 -18.07
C ARG A 363 9.17 -6.78 -17.28
N LEU A 364 9.03 -7.02 -15.98
CA LEU A 364 10.14 -7.45 -15.12
C LEU A 364 10.68 -8.81 -15.55
N ALA A 365 9.80 -9.77 -15.85
CA ALA A 365 10.18 -11.10 -16.28
C ALA A 365 10.87 -11.10 -17.66
N ALA A 366 10.38 -10.29 -18.59
CA ALA A 366 10.99 -10.14 -19.90
C ALA A 366 12.39 -9.48 -19.81
N ALA A 367 12.54 -8.48 -18.95
CA ALA A 367 13.81 -7.78 -18.74
C ALA A 367 14.82 -8.58 -17.91
N HIS A 368 14.36 -9.45 -17.01
CA HIS A 368 15.19 -10.15 -16.04
C HIS A 368 14.94 -11.68 -16.01
N PRO A 369 15.24 -12.42 -17.10
CA PRO A 369 14.97 -13.85 -17.17
C PRO A 369 15.68 -14.66 -16.08
N GLN A 370 16.82 -14.18 -15.58
CA GLN A 370 17.56 -14.86 -14.51
C GLN A 370 16.80 -14.89 -13.20
N GLU A 371 16.00 -13.83 -12.91
CA GLU A 371 15.14 -13.79 -11.74
C GLU A 371 14.00 -14.79 -11.84
N VAL A 372 13.40 -14.92 -13.03
CA VAL A 372 12.40 -15.96 -13.32
C VAL A 372 12.98 -17.35 -13.04
N LEU A 373 14.20 -17.63 -13.53
CA LEU A 373 14.88 -18.90 -13.29
C LEU A 373 15.24 -19.11 -11.81
N ARG A 374 15.57 -18.06 -11.08
CA ARG A 374 15.81 -18.13 -9.63
C ARG A 374 14.55 -18.57 -8.89
N ILE A 375 13.41 -17.94 -9.18
CA ILE A 375 12.13 -18.27 -8.53
C ILE A 375 11.70 -19.70 -8.88
N LEU A 376 11.83 -20.12 -10.13
CA LEU A 376 11.51 -21.50 -10.54
C LEU A 376 12.30 -22.57 -9.77
N ARG A 377 13.54 -22.25 -9.34
CA ARG A 377 14.39 -23.13 -8.53
C ARG A 377 14.10 -23.05 -7.02
N THR A 378 13.11 -22.26 -6.60
CA THR A 378 12.74 -22.09 -5.21
C THR A 378 11.38 -22.73 -4.93
N PRO A 379 11.33 -24.03 -4.59
CA PRO A 379 10.06 -24.77 -4.49
C PRO A 379 9.09 -24.23 -3.43
N ALA A 380 9.62 -23.54 -2.41
CA ALA A 380 8.81 -22.95 -1.33
C ALA A 380 8.27 -21.55 -1.66
N SER A 381 8.56 -21.00 -2.85
CA SER A 381 8.08 -19.66 -3.22
C SER A 381 6.56 -19.66 -3.43
N ALA A 382 5.86 -18.75 -2.76
CA ALA A 382 4.43 -18.52 -2.95
C ALA A 382 4.10 -18.05 -4.39
N ALA A 383 5.06 -17.42 -5.08
CA ALA A 383 4.93 -16.94 -6.45
C ALA A 383 5.13 -18.05 -7.51
N LEU A 384 5.49 -19.28 -7.12
CA LEU A 384 5.94 -20.31 -8.06
C LEU A 384 4.92 -20.60 -9.16
N ALA A 385 3.66 -20.83 -8.82
CA ALA A 385 2.61 -21.10 -9.80
C ALA A 385 2.40 -19.91 -10.77
N ALA A 386 2.47 -18.67 -10.23
CA ALA A 386 2.33 -17.46 -11.02
C ALA A 386 3.51 -17.26 -12.00
N VAL A 387 4.74 -17.53 -11.54
CA VAL A 387 5.94 -17.48 -12.41
C VAL A 387 5.88 -18.54 -13.51
N VAL A 388 5.42 -19.74 -13.19
CA VAL A 388 5.21 -20.80 -14.18
C VAL A 388 4.23 -20.36 -15.26
N ALA A 389 3.07 -19.83 -14.85
CA ALA A 389 2.06 -19.33 -15.80
C ALA A 389 2.61 -18.18 -16.67
N LEU A 390 3.40 -17.29 -16.07
CA LEU A 390 4.06 -16.18 -16.75
C LEU A 390 5.07 -16.67 -17.81
N CYS A 391 5.82 -17.74 -17.55
CA CYS A 391 6.74 -18.35 -18.51
C CYS A 391 6.01 -18.81 -19.79
N GLY A 392 4.83 -19.39 -19.62
CA GLY A 392 3.98 -19.80 -20.77
C GLY A 392 3.48 -18.59 -21.56
N ARG A 393 2.89 -17.60 -20.85
CA ARG A 393 2.31 -16.40 -21.46
C ARG A 393 3.33 -15.57 -22.24
N LEU A 394 4.53 -15.40 -21.71
CA LEU A 394 5.61 -14.65 -22.34
C LEU A 394 6.47 -15.50 -23.30
N SER A 395 6.15 -16.77 -23.49
CA SER A 395 6.89 -17.70 -24.35
C SER A 395 8.39 -17.78 -23.99
N LEU A 396 8.72 -17.84 -22.68
CA LEU A 396 10.08 -17.86 -22.17
C LEU A 396 10.70 -19.26 -22.36
N HIS A 397 11.18 -19.57 -23.57
CA HIS A 397 11.74 -20.88 -23.92
C HIS A 397 12.93 -21.31 -23.04
N GLN A 398 13.69 -20.35 -22.52
CA GLN A 398 14.80 -20.60 -21.59
C GLN A 398 14.35 -21.12 -20.21
N ALA A 399 13.05 -21.02 -19.88
CA ALA A 399 12.49 -21.53 -18.62
C ALA A 399 12.24 -23.06 -18.65
N VAL A 400 12.26 -23.72 -19.82
CA VAL A 400 11.95 -25.16 -19.97
C VAL A 400 12.73 -26.06 -18.98
N PRO A 401 14.03 -25.87 -18.74
CA PRO A 401 14.73 -26.68 -17.74
C PRO A 401 14.18 -26.52 -16.31
N GLY A 402 13.81 -25.30 -15.90
CA GLY A 402 13.19 -25.04 -14.58
C GLY A 402 11.77 -25.61 -14.52
N LEU A 403 11.01 -25.56 -15.61
CA LEU A 403 9.67 -26.16 -15.70
C LEU A 403 9.72 -27.70 -15.59
N THR A 404 10.85 -28.33 -15.90
CA THR A 404 11.02 -29.78 -15.67
C THR A 404 10.98 -30.10 -14.18
N GLU A 405 11.59 -29.26 -13.35
CA GLU A 405 11.61 -29.45 -11.90
C GLU A 405 10.22 -29.22 -11.28
N THR A 406 9.46 -28.23 -11.80
CA THR A 406 8.11 -27.93 -11.30
C THR A 406 7.07 -29.00 -11.68
N MET A 407 7.32 -29.85 -12.68
CA MET A 407 6.49 -31.02 -12.99
C MET A 407 6.42 -32.05 -11.87
N ALA A 408 7.44 -32.11 -11.01
CA ALA A 408 7.48 -33.02 -9.85
C ALA A 408 7.04 -32.34 -8.54
N HIS A 409 6.49 -31.13 -8.60
CA HIS A 409 6.10 -30.37 -7.42
C HIS A 409 4.97 -31.08 -6.64
N PRO A 410 4.99 -31.08 -5.28
CA PRO A 410 3.97 -31.77 -4.49
C PRO A 410 2.56 -31.20 -4.66
N GLN A 411 2.44 -29.89 -4.87
CA GLN A 411 1.15 -29.23 -5.07
C GLN A 411 0.65 -29.43 -6.52
N PRO A 412 -0.59 -29.93 -6.72
CA PRO A 412 -1.14 -30.15 -8.06
C PRO A 412 -1.34 -28.86 -8.85
N ASP A 413 -1.62 -27.74 -8.18
CA ASP A 413 -1.81 -26.44 -8.85
C ASP A 413 -0.54 -25.97 -9.58
N VAL A 414 0.63 -26.20 -8.99
CA VAL A 414 1.93 -25.90 -9.63
C VAL A 414 2.15 -26.80 -10.84
N ARG A 415 1.88 -28.12 -10.72
CA ARG A 415 2.00 -29.06 -11.84
C ARG A 415 1.03 -28.72 -12.97
N LEU A 416 -0.22 -28.34 -12.62
CA LEU A 416 -1.22 -27.90 -13.59
C LEU A 416 -0.75 -26.65 -14.35
N ALA A 417 -0.29 -25.62 -13.64
CA ALA A 417 0.27 -24.42 -14.23
C ALA A 417 1.46 -24.77 -15.16
N THR A 418 2.31 -25.73 -14.74
CA THR A 418 3.46 -26.19 -15.53
C THR A 418 3.02 -26.82 -16.84
N VAL A 419 2.04 -27.72 -16.82
CA VAL A 419 1.48 -28.34 -18.05
C VAL A 419 0.92 -27.27 -18.97
N GLN A 420 0.19 -26.30 -18.45
CA GLN A 420 -0.38 -25.21 -19.24
C GLN A 420 0.71 -24.32 -19.86
N ALA A 421 1.76 -23.99 -19.11
CA ALA A 421 2.90 -23.22 -19.60
C ALA A 421 3.66 -23.98 -20.71
N LEU A 422 3.94 -25.25 -20.51
CA LEU A 422 4.58 -26.12 -21.53
C LEU A 422 3.76 -26.23 -22.80
N ALA A 423 2.43 -26.33 -22.65
CA ALA A 423 1.51 -26.34 -23.81
C ALA A 423 1.51 -25.01 -24.58
N GLN A 424 1.60 -23.88 -23.88
CA GLN A 424 1.71 -22.54 -24.48
C GLN A 424 3.05 -22.39 -25.22
N LEU A 425 4.15 -22.81 -24.63
CA LEU A 425 5.48 -22.81 -25.23
C LEU A 425 5.51 -23.64 -26.53
N GLY A 426 4.89 -24.80 -26.52
CA GLY A 426 4.66 -25.61 -27.73
C GLY A 426 5.93 -26.13 -28.43
N THR A 427 7.11 -25.96 -27.87
CA THR A 427 8.35 -26.51 -28.43
C THR A 427 8.39 -28.04 -28.30
N PRO A 428 9.11 -28.76 -29.16
CA PRO A 428 9.21 -30.21 -29.06
C PRO A 428 9.70 -30.69 -27.68
N SER A 429 10.66 -29.95 -27.07
CA SER A 429 11.16 -30.24 -25.72
C SER A 429 10.10 -30.00 -24.62
N ALA A 430 9.32 -28.94 -24.76
CA ALA A 430 8.23 -28.65 -23.81
C ALA A 430 7.11 -29.69 -23.93
N LEU A 431 6.72 -30.07 -25.15
CA LEU A 431 5.68 -31.07 -25.37
C LEU A 431 6.11 -32.45 -24.86
N ALA A 432 7.39 -32.82 -24.98
CA ALA A 432 7.91 -34.09 -24.45
C ALA A 432 7.78 -34.20 -22.90
N LEU A 433 7.81 -33.08 -22.19
CA LEU A 433 7.60 -33.06 -20.73
C LEU A 433 6.13 -33.31 -20.35
N ILE A 434 5.18 -32.96 -21.22
CA ILE A 434 3.75 -33.16 -20.96
C ILE A 434 3.41 -34.65 -20.85
N ASP A 435 4.17 -35.55 -21.47
CA ASP A 435 3.95 -37.01 -21.39
C ASP A 435 3.94 -37.50 -19.95
N GLN A 436 4.77 -36.92 -19.08
CA GLN A 436 4.85 -37.29 -17.65
C GLN A 436 3.56 -36.95 -16.88
N ALA A 437 2.80 -35.95 -17.34
CA ALA A 437 1.57 -35.51 -16.68
C ALA A 437 0.30 -36.24 -17.18
N ILE A 438 0.39 -37.08 -18.19
CA ILE A 438 -0.76 -37.87 -18.71
C ILE A 438 -1.23 -38.90 -17.66
N ASP A 439 -0.32 -39.36 -16.78
CA ASP A 439 -0.61 -40.31 -15.70
C ASP A 439 -0.44 -39.66 -14.30
N ASP A 440 -0.62 -38.35 -14.19
CA ASP A 440 -0.53 -37.64 -12.93
C ASP A 440 -1.59 -38.10 -11.93
N PRO A 441 -1.30 -38.21 -10.64
CA PRO A 441 -2.29 -38.56 -9.61
C PRO A 441 -3.47 -37.60 -9.56
N ASP A 442 -3.24 -36.31 -9.87
CA ASP A 442 -4.30 -35.31 -9.91
C ASP A 442 -5.03 -35.27 -11.26
N ARG A 443 -6.36 -35.34 -11.19
CA ARG A 443 -7.25 -35.34 -12.36
C ARG A 443 -7.11 -34.10 -13.24
N SER A 444 -6.97 -32.91 -12.62
CA SER A 444 -6.91 -31.63 -13.34
C SER A 444 -5.63 -31.55 -14.16
N VAL A 445 -4.53 -32.08 -13.61
CA VAL A 445 -3.23 -32.13 -14.28
C VAL A 445 -3.29 -33.11 -15.48
N ARG A 446 -3.83 -34.35 -15.28
CA ARG A 446 -4.02 -35.30 -16.39
C ARG A 446 -4.86 -34.71 -17.51
N LEU A 447 -6.00 -34.11 -17.16
CA LEU A 447 -6.92 -33.53 -18.13
C LEU A 447 -6.26 -32.38 -18.92
N ALA A 448 -5.47 -31.54 -18.28
CA ALA A 448 -4.71 -30.48 -18.93
C ALA A 448 -3.65 -31.06 -19.90
N ALA A 449 -2.91 -32.07 -19.45
CA ALA A 449 -1.88 -32.72 -20.26
C ALA A 449 -2.45 -33.37 -21.53
N VAL A 450 -3.53 -34.13 -21.38
CA VAL A 450 -4.19 -34.80 -22.52
C VAL A 450 -4.78 -33.80 -23.50
N ARG A 451 -5.44 -32.73 -22.99
CA ARG A 451 -5.97 -31.66 -23.85
C ARG A 451 -4.87 -30.91 -24.60
N ALA A 452 -3.75 -30.64 -23.91
CA ALA A 452 -2.59 -30.00 -24.51
C ALA A 452 -1.97 -30.88 -25.63
N ALA A 453 -1.75 -32.16 -25.36
CA ALA A 453 -1.22 -33.11 -26.34
C ALA A 453 -2.15 -33.26 -27.56
N GLY A 454 -3.47 -33.40 -27.32
CA GLY A 454 -4.47 -33.49 -28.38
C GLY A 454 -4.60 -32.21 -29.20
N GLY A 455 -4.66 -31.04 -28.54
CA GLY A 455 -4.78 -29.74 -29.20
C GLY A 455 -3.58 -29.40 -30.09
N ARG A 456 -2.38 -29.86 -29.71
CA ARG A 456 -1.13 -29.68 -30.47
C ARG A 456 -0.87 -30.83 -31.48
N GLY A 457 -1.67 -31.88 -31.47
CA GLY A 457 -1.43 -33.08 -32.33
C GLY A 457 -0.08 -33.75 -32.02
N TYR A 458 0.36 -33.71 -30.76
CA TYR A 458 1.68 -34.15 -30.34
C TYR A 458 1.78 -35.68 -30.37
N LYS A 459 2.46 -36.21 -31.40
CA LYS A 459 2.56 -37.66 -31.67
C LYS A 459 3.31 -38.44 -30.59
N GLY A 460 4.19 -37.80 -29.79
CA GLY A 460 4.91 -38.44 -28.68
C GLY A 460 3.96 -39.03 -27.64
N ALA A 461 2.84 -38.36 -27.38
CA ALA A 461 1.83 -38.78 -26.42
C ALA A 461 0.95 -39.95 -26.89
N LEU A 462 1.02 -40.34 -28.21
CA LEU A 462 0.11 -41.33 -28.77
C LEU A 462 0.10 -42.63 -27.98
N LYS A 463 1.27 -43.17 -27.67
CA LYS A 463 1.41 -44.46 -26.95
C LYS A 463 0.69 -44.44 -25.60
N TRP A 464 0.79 -43.33 -24.85
CA TRP A 464 0.18 -43.17 -23.55
C TRP A 464 -1.34 -42.99 -23.65
N VAL A 465 -1.80 -42.15 -24.55
CA VAL A 465 -3.23 -41.90 -24.79
C VAL A 465 -3.94 -43.16 -25.31
N GLU A 466 -3.33 -43.87 -26.24
CA GLU A 466 -3.85 -45.12 -26.80
C GLU A 466 -3.96 -46.21 -25.73
N ALA A 467 -2.93 -46.37 -24.88
CA ALA A 467 -2.94 -47.35 -23.79
C ALA A 467 -4.10 -47.11 -22.80
N VAL A 468 -4.46 -45.85 -22.54
CA VAL A 468 -5.61 -45.49 -21.71
C VAL A 468 -6.93 -45.76 -22.45
N VAL A 469 -7.09 -45.27 -23.70
CA VAL A 469 -8.34 -45.39 -24.46
C VAL A 469 -8.71 -46.84 -24.74
N LEU A 470 -7.74 -47.66 -25.08
CA LEU A 470 -7.94 -49.09 -25.40
C LEU A 470 -7.78 -49.99 -24.16
N GLY A 471 -7.34 -49.44 -23.03
CA GLY A 471 -7.08 -50.14 -21.79
C GLY A 471 -8.29 -50.29 -20.87
N LYS A 472 -8.02 -50.79 -19.64
CA LYS A 472 -9.05 -50.93 -18.60
C LYS A 472 -9.27 -49.64 -17.82
N ALA A 473 -8.27 -48.76 -17.72
CA ALA A 473 -8.28 -47.54 -16.95
C ALA A 473 -9.43 -46.60 -17.37
N VAL A 474 -9.79 -46.57 -18.64
CA VAL A 474 -10.90 -45.75 -19.17
C VAL A 474 -12.25 -46.06 -18.50
N LYS A 475 -12.45 -47.25 -17.92
CA LYS A 475 -13.72 -47.63 -17.29
C LYS A 475 -13.93 -46.94 -15.94
N GLU A 476 -12.85 -46.54 -15.25
CA GLU A 476 -12.85 -45.94 -13.92
C GLU A 476 -12.88 -44.40 -14.01
N MET A 477 -12.62 -43.84 -15.20
CA MET A 477 -12.62 -42.40 -15.42
C MET A 477 -14.04 -41.82 -15.47
N ASP A 478 -14.21 -40.57 -15.09
CA ASP A 478 -15.45 -39.85 -15.34
C ASP A 478 -15.63 -39.50 -16.85
N LEU A 479 -16.82 -39.07 -17.21
CA LEU A 479 -17.17 -38.79 -18.62
C LEU A 479 -16.30 -37.69 -19.23
N THR A 480 -15.96 -36.63 -18.47
CA THR A 480 -15.15 -35.50 -18.95
C THR A 480 -13.73 -35.94 -19.26
N GLU A 481 -13.16 -36.77 -18.43
CA GLU A 481 -11.82 -37.32 -18.61
C GLU A 481 -11.79 -38.30 -19.78
N LYS A 482 -12.78 -39.22 -19.85
CA LYS A 482 -12.97 -40.10 -21.01
C LYS A 482 -13.02 -39.32 -22.30
N MET A 483 -13.87 -38.31 -22.39
CA MET A 483 -14.01 -37.47 -23.59
C MET A 483 -12.68 -36.85 -24.01
N ALA A 484 -11.91 -36.28 -23.05
CA ALA A 484 -10.63 -35.67 -23.35
C ALA A 484 -9.61 -36.67 -23.91
N PHE A 485 -9.51 -37.87 -23.33
CA PHE A 485 -8.62 -38.92 -23.83
C PHE A 485 -9.03 -39.40 -25.24
N PHE A 486 -10.31 -39.60 -25.50
CA PHE A 486 -10.82 -40.00 -26.81
C PHE A 486 -10.61 -38.91 -27.84
N GLU A 487 -10.89 -37.65 -27.57
CA GLU A 487 -10.64 -36.52 -28.45
C GLU A 487 -9.15 -36.39 -28.78
N ALA A 488 -8.28 -36.51 -27.76
CA ALA A 488 -6.84 -36.48 -27.98
C ALA A 488 -6.37 -37.64 -28.85
N TYR A 489 -6.88 -38.87 -28.62
CA TYR A 489 -6.56 -40.03 -29.43
C TYR A 489 -6.92 -39.80 -30.92
N GLY A 490 -8.15 -39.32 -31.18
CA GLY A 490 -8.58 -38.99 -32.54
C GLY A 490 -7.74 -37.91 -33.20
N SER A 491 -7.36 -36.87 -32.44
CA SER A 491 -6.54 -35.76 -32.94
C SER A 491 -5.09 -36.15 -33.22
N ILE A 492 -4.46 -36.95 -32.33
CA ILE A 492 -3.04 -37.34 -32.41
C ILE A 492 -2.82 -38.47 -33.43
N ALA A 493 -3.63 -39.55 -33.37
CA ALA A 493 -3.51 -40.71 -34.23
C ALA A 493 -4.08 -40.46 -35.62
N GLY A 494 -5.06 -39.56 -35.73
CA GLY A 494 -5.69 -39.27 -37.02
C GLY A 494 -6.32 -40.51 -37.65
N GLN A 495 -6.03 -40.75 -38.93
CA GLN A 495 -6.62 -41.86 -39.69
C GLN A 495 -6.29 -43.24 -39.09
N SER A 496 -5.14 -43.41 -38.42
CA SER A 496 -4.78 -44.69 -37.81
C SER A 496 -5.67 -45.09 -36.61
N ALA A 497 -6.38 -44.12 -35.99
CA ALA A 497 -7.33 -44.42 -34.92
C ALA A 497 -8.67 -44.99 -35.42
N VAL A 498 -9.01 -44.83 -36.70
CA VAL A 498 -10.34 -45.16 -37.25
C VAL A 498 -10.75 -46.61 -36.96
N PRO A 499 -9.91 -47.62 -37.21
CA PRO A 499 -10.32 -49.02 -36.96
C PRO A 499 -10.62 -49.29 -35.48
N ALA A 500 -9.79 -48.77 -34.57
CA ALA A 500 -9.96 -48.97 -33.15
C ALA A 500 -11.22 -48.24 -32.60
N LEU A 501 -11.43 -47.00 -33.05
CA LEU A 501 -12.61 -46.20 -32.67
C LEU A 501 -13.90 -46.79 -33.23
N ALA A 502 -13.88 -47.32 -34.46
CA ALA A 502 -15.03 -48.02 -35.09
C ALA A 502 -15.41 -49.28 -34.28
N ALA A 503 -14.42 -50.05 -33.86
CA ALA A 503 -14.66 -51.22 -33.02
C ALA A 503 -15.28 -50.88 -31.64
N LEU A 504 -14.94 -49.72 -31.06
CA LEU A 504 -15.51 -49.22 -29.81
C LEU A 504 -16.91 -48.62 -30.02
N LEU A 505 -17.18 -48.00 -31.18
CA LEU A 505 -18.47 -47.38 -31.50
C LEU A 505 -19.52 -48.46 -31.83
N LEU A 506 -19.14 -49.49 -32.60
CA LEU A 506 -20.01 -50.53 -33.13
C LEU A 506 -19.60 -51.95 -32.63
N PRO A 507 -19.57 -52.20 -31.32
CA PRO A 507 -19.19 -53.49 -30.79
C PRO A 507 -20.27 -54.51 -31.16
N ARG A 508 -19.94 -55.48 -32.03
CA ARG A 508 -20.85 -56.55 -32.46
C ARG A 508 -20.98 -57.61 -31.37
N GLY A 509 -22.18 -57.79 -30.85
CA GLY A 509 -22.50 -58.91 -30.00
C GLY A 509 -22.82 -60.18 -30.75
N LEU A 510 -22.64 -61.38 -30.18
CA LEU A 510 -22.94 -62.70 -30.80
C LEU A 510 -24.42 -62.86 -31.26
N PHE A 511 -25.32 -61.99 -30.81
CA PHE A 511 -26.75 -62.01 -31.12
C PHE A 511 -27.26 -60.69 -31.74
N GLY A 512 -26.40 -59.96 -32.44
CA GLY A 512 -26.78 -58.75 -33.21
C GLY A 512 -27.11 -57.48 -32.40
N GLY A 513 -27.02 -57.52 -31.08
CA GLY A 513 -27.21 -56.33 -30.24
C GLY A 513 -25.90 -55.60 -29.97
N PHE A 514 -25.97 -54.28 -29.72
CA PHE A 514 -24.80 -53.51 -29.30
C PHE A 514 -24.35 -53.91 -27.91
N LYS A 515 -23.11 -54.41 -27.78
CA LYS A 515 -22.46 -54.69 -26.49
C LYS A 515 -21.46 -53.59 -26.20
N GLY A 516 -21.67 -52.75 -25.19
CA GLY A 516 -20.67 -51.73 -24.77
C GLY A 516 -21.30 -50.66 -23.89
N ASN A 517 -20.45 -49.97 -23.10
CA ASN A 517 -20.87 -48.83 -22.30
C ASN A 517 -21.31 -47.69 -23.26
N PRO A 518 -22.53 -47.14 -23.09
CA PRO A 518 -23.02 -46.01 -23.91
C PRO A 518 -22.09 -44.80 -23.92
N GLU A 519 -21.46 -44.49 -22.76
CA GLU A 519 -20.49 -43.39 -22.66
C GLU A 519 -19.27 -43.61 -23.56
N THR A 520 -18.70 -44.81 -23.54
CA THR A 520 -17.52 -45.15 -24.38
C THR A 520 -17.86 -45.04 -25.87
N ARG A 521 -19.06 -45.44 -26.27
CA ARG A 521 -19.53 -45.31 -27.63
C ARG A 521 -19.68 -43.84 -28.04
N ALA A 522 -20.27 -43.01 -27.16
CA ALA A 522 -20.38 -41.58 -27.40
C ALA A 522 -18.99 -40.90 -27.53
N CYS A 523 -18.06 -41.25 -26.65
CA CYS A 523 -16.68 -40.76 -26.73
C CYS A 523 -15.98 -41.20 -28.04
N ALA A 524 -16.18 -42.45 -28.49
CA ALA A 524 -15.62 -42.93 -29.73
C ALA A 524 -16.19 -42.19 -30.95
N ALA A 525 -17.49 -41.85 -30.94
CA ALA A 525 -18.10 -41.03 -31.99
C ALA A 525 -17.50 -39.63 -32.05
N ILE A 526 -17.32 -38.98 -30.88
CA ILE A 526 -16.68 -37.66 -30.77
C ILE A 526 -15.24 -37.71 -31.31
N ALA A 527 -14.47 -38.74 -30.94
CA ALA A 527 -13.11 -38.94 -31.40
C ALA A 527 -13.03 -39.12 -32.94
N LEU A 528 -13.94 -39.91 -33.53
CA LEU A 528 -14.02 -40.05 -34.98
C LEU A 528 -14.31 -38.71 -35.67
N GLY A 529 -15.14 -37.86 -35.08
CA GLY A 529 -15.37 -36.50 -35.55
C GLY A 529 -14.10 -35.63 -35.57
N ARG A 530 -13.17 -35.87 -34.66
CA ARG A 530 -11.87 -35.15 -34.61
C ARG A 530 -10.91 -35.63 -35.71
N VAL A 531 -11.01 -36.88 -36.17
CA VAL A 531 -10.13 -37.43 -37.22
C VAL A 531 -10.30 -36.72 -38.55
N ARG A 532 -11.49 -36.21 -38.86
CA ARG A 532 -11.82 -35.44 -40.10
C ARG A 532 -11.52 -36.15 -41.41
N SER A 533 -11.46 -37.50 -41.45
CA SER A 533 -11.25 -38.27 -42.67
C SER A 533 -12.58 -38.68 -43.30
N ALA A 534 -12.57 -39.00 -44.61
CA ALA A 534 -13.74 -39.51 -45.32
C ALA A 534 -14.21 -40.85 -44.72
N GLU A 535 -13.27 -41.70 -44.34
CA GLU A 535 -13.52 -43.00 -43.72
C GLU A 535 -14.21 -42.85 -42.35
N ALA A 536 -13.72 -41.91 -41.49
CA ALA A 536 -14.35 -41.62 -40.20
C ALA A 536 -15.78 -41.11 -40.35
N ARG A 537 -16.05 -40.27 -41.38
CA ARG A 537 -17.42 -39.79 -41.68
C ARG A 537 -18.36 -40.88 -42.13
N ALA A 538 -17.85 -41.87 -42.87
CA ALA A 538 -18.67 -43.00 -43.34
C ALA A 538 -19.07 -43.94 -42.18
N ILE A 539 -18.34 -43.93 -41.07
CA ILE A 539 -18.62 -44.77 -39.89
C ILE A 539 -19.58 -44.04 -38.91
N LEU A 540 -19.56 -42.71 -38.84
CA LEU A 540 -20.48 -41.89 -38.05
C LEU A 540 -21.87 -41.85 -38.70
#